data_fc043de9b40d80345e5c36dd1e2f76b1
#
_entry.id   fc043de9b40d80345e5c36dd1e2f76b1
#
_cell.length_a   1.000
_cell.length_b   1.000
_cell.length_c   1.000
_cell.angle_alpha   90.00
_cell.angle_beta   90.00
_cell.angle_gamma   90.00
#
_symmetry.space_group_name_H-M   'P 1'
#
loop_
_entity.id
_entity.type
_entity.pdbx_description
1 polymer ?
#
loop_
_entity_poly.entity_id
_entity_poly.type
_entity_poly.pdbx_seq_one_letter_code
_entity_poly.pdbx_strand_id
1 'polypeptide(L)'
;MTNLKNLEYGDVQVSNWTEDDHNNKMIAQLITNFMKKFKLLDAEMKRKKFAITIGDELPSGILQMGKVYVAKKRKIGVGDKLAGRHGNKGIVSKVVRQEDMPFLEDGRPVDLVLNPLGVPSRMNLGQIFEAILGAAGKRLGVKFATPIFDGAKLDDLAEWTDKAGLPRLCSTHLYDGETG
;
A
#
# COMPACT_ATOMS: atom_id res chain seq x y z
N MET A 1 37.28 30.65 15.79
CA MET A 1 36.14 29.70 15.81
C MET A 1 35.55 29.68 14.41
N THR A 2 35.92 28.71 13.63
CA THR A 2 35.40 28.50 12.28
C THR A 2 33.90 28.19 12.39
N ASN A 3 33.11 28.97 11.68
CA ASN A 3 31.64 28.86 11.72
C ASN A 3 31.22 27.47 11.18
N LEU A 4 30.93 26.52 12.06
CA LEU A 4 30.42 25.19 11.76
C LEU A 4 29.19 25.20 10.82
N LYS A 5 28.50 26.34 10.73
CA LYS A 5 27.32 26.55 9.86
C LYS A 5 27.65 26.65 8.36
N ASN A 6 28.91 26.88 8.00
CA ASN A 6 29.34 27.07 6.61
C ASN A 6 30.21 25.94 6.08
N LEU A 7 30.39 24.85 6.86
CA LEU A 7 31.08 23.65 6.40
C LEU A 7 30.15 22.87 5.45
N GLU A 8 30.54 22.77 4.20
CA GLU A 8 29.93 21.81 3.28
C GLU A 8 30.40 20.40 3.63
N TYR A 9 29.52 19.42 3.50
CA TYR A 9 29.81 18.01 3.81
C TYR A 9 30.99 17.44 2.99
N GLY A 10 31.36 18.10 1.88
CA GLY A 10 32.54 17.78 1.05
C GLY A 10 33.87 18.15 1.70
N ASP A 11 33.85 19.09 2.66
CA ASP A 11 35.08 19.60 3.31
C ASP A 11 35.50 18.77 4.51
N VAL A 12 34.71 17.75 4.87
CA VAL A 12 35.00 16.88 6.01
C VAL A 12 35.99 15.79 5.59
N GLN A 13 37.23 15.92 6.04
CA GLN A 13 38.23 14.85 5.87
C GLN A 13 37.88 13.68 6.76
N VAL A 14 37.73 12.49 6.14
CA VAL A 14 37.25 11.27 6.77
C VAL A 14 38.41 10.36 7.23
N SER A 15 39.62 10.83 7.24
CA SER A 15 40.79 10.01 7.55
C SER A 15 41.26 10.17 9.01
N ASN A 16 41.52 9.05 9.68
CA ASN A 16 42.17 8.98 10.97
C ASN A 16 41.48 9.72 12.13
N TRP A 17 40.18 9.54 12.30
CA TRP A 17 39.42 10.10 13.42
C TRP A 17 39.60 9.31 14.72
N THR A 18 40.02 8.05 14.61
CA THR A 18 40.26 7.16 15.74
C THR A 18 41.61 6.44 15.56
N GLU A 19 42.19 5.95 16.65
CA GLU A 19 43.42 5.13 16.63
C GLU A 19 43.19 3.73 16.06
N ASP A 20 41.93 3.28 15.93
CA ASP A 20 41.55 1.97 15.43
C ASP A 20 41.11 2.02 13.94
N ASP A 21 41.84 1.27 13.12
CA ASP A 21 41.59 1.15 11.67
C ASP A 21 40.21 0.59 11.34
N HIS A 22 39.66 -0.29 12.18
CA HIS A 22 38.33 -0.86 11.96
C HIS A 22 37.26 0.20 12.11
N ASN A 23 37.36 0.99 13.16
CA ASN A 23 36.41 2.10 13.40
C ASN A 23 36.53 3.18 12.32
N ASN A 24 37.71 3.49 11.84
CA ASN A 24 37.92 4.44 10.74
C ASN A 24 37.25 3.97 9.44
N LYS A 25 37.30 2.66 9.11
CA LYS A 25 36.63 2.08 7.95
C LYS A 25 35.10 2.17 8.09
N MET A 26 34.55 1.88 9.27
CA MET A 26 33.11 2.00 9.53
C MET A 26 32.63 3.45 9.40
N ILE A 27 33.37 4.40 9.95
CA ILE A 27 33.07 5.84 9.81
C ILE A 27 33.07 6.26 8.35
N ALA A 28 34.07 5.83 7.57
CA ALA A 28 34.13 6.12 6.13
C ALA A 28 32.95 5.54 5.35
N GLN A 29 32.51 4.33 5.68
CA GLN A 29 31.32 3.73 5.09
C GLN A 29 30.03 4.49 5.43
N LEU A 30 29.86 4.88 6.70
CA LEU A 30 28.71 5.66 7.16
C LEU A 30 28.63 6.99 6.42
N ILE A 31 29.73 7.73 6.34
CA ILE A 31 29.78 9.02 5.63
C ILE A 31 29.49 8.82 4.14
N THR A 32 30.09 7.81 3.52
CA THR A 32 29.83 7.49 2.11
C THR A 32 28.35 7.18 1.85
N ASN A 33 27.72 6.40 2.72
CA ASN A 33 26.30 6.08 2.60
C ASN A 33 25.42 7.31 2.84
N PHE A 34 25.79 8.15 3.81
CA PHE A 34 25.11 9.43 4.06
C PHE A 34 25.19 10.34 2.83
N MET A 35 26.36 10.51 2.26
CA MET A 35 26.57 11.35 1.06
C MET A 35 25.80 10.85 -0.15
N LYS A 36 25.70 9.53 -0.33
CA LYS A 36 24.84 8.94 -1.39
C LYS A 36 23.37 9.29 -1.16
N LYS A 37 22.85 9.12 0.06
CA LYS A 37 21.46 9.47 0.40
C LYS A 37 21.21 10.95 0.24
N PHE A 38 22.13 11.80 0.70
CA PHE A 38 22.02 13.26 0.57
C PHE A 38 21.93 13.67 -0.90
N LYS A 39 22.80 13.16 -1.77
CA LYS A 39 22.76 13.45 -3.22
C LYS A 39 21.42 13.03 -3.85
N LEU A 40 20.88 11.87 -3.46
CA LEU A 40 19.58 11.41 -3.96
C LEU A 40 18.44 12.33 -3.52
N LEU A 41 18.42 12.74 -2.25
CA LEU A 41 17.41 13.65 -1.72
C LEU A 41 17.50 15.04 -2.33
N ASP A 42 18.71 15.56 -2.52
CA ASP A 42 18.93 16.86 -3.19
C ASP A 42 18.45 16.83 -4.64
N ALA A 43 18.76 15.74 -5.36
CA ALA A 43 18.27 15.57 -6.73
C ALA A 43 16.73 15.46 -6.78
N GLU A 44 16.12 14.75 -5.84
CA GLU A 44 14.66 14.64 -5.74
C GLU A 44 14.02 16.00 -5.39
N MET A 45 14.60 16.72 -4.45
CA MET A 45 14.15 18.07 -4.08
C MET A 45 14.22 19.00 -5.30
N LYS A 46 15.35 19.02 -6.03
CA LYS A 46 15.51 19.84 -7.24
C LYS A 46 14.48 19.49 -8.30
N ARG A 47 14.22 18.19 -8.52
CA ARG A 47 13.20 17.74 -9.46
C ARG A 47 11.80 18.19 -9.06
N LYS A 48 11.43 18.03 -7.78
CA LYS A 48 10.12 18.49 -7.26
C LYS A 48 9.98 20.00 -7.34
N LYS A 49 11.03 20.75 -6.96
CA LYS A 49 11.06 22.21 -7.07
C LYS A 49 10.87 22.66 -8.51
N PHE A 50 11.58 22.03 -9.45
CA PHE A 50 11.46 22.31 -10.87
C PHE A 50 10.05 22.03 -11.40
N ALA A 51 9.46 20.88 -11.06
CA ALA A 51 8.09 20.54 -11.45
C ALA A 51 7.05 21.54 -10.94
N ILE A 52 7.22 22.04 -9.70
CA ILE A 52 6.32 23.05 -9.12
C ILE A 52 6.53 24.42 -9.79
N THR A 53 7.78 24.79 -10.09
CA THR A 53 8.13 26.10 -10.67
C THR A 53 7.69 26.22 -12.13
N ILE A 54 7.85 25.16 -12.92
CA ILE A 54 7.40 25.15 -14.33
C ILE A 54 5.89 24.97 -14.43
N GLY A 55 5.30 24.21 -13.49
CA GLY A 55 3.88 23.87 -13.53
C GLY A 55 3.55 22.87 -14.66
N ASP A 56 2.28 22.72 -14.95
CA ASP A 56 1.78 21.89 -16.04
C ASP A 56 1.94 22.63 -17.39
N GLU A 57 2.35 21.91 -18.42
CA GLU A 57 2.35 22.44 -19.78
C GLU A 57 0.90 22.70 -20.21
N LEU A 58 0.58 23.95 -20.48
CA LEU A 58 -0.72 24.35 -20.97
C LEU A 58 -0.76 24.34 -22.49
N PRO A 59 -1.87 23.89 -23.11
CA PRO A 59 -2.06 24.02 -24.54
C PRO A 59 -1.93 25.47 -25.02
N SER A 60 -1.53 25.65 -26.27
CA SER A 60 -1.40 26.99 -26.86
C SER A 60 -2.71 27.78 -26.78
N GLY A 61 -2.64 29.02 -26.32
CA GLY A 61 -3.81 29.90 -26.15
C GLY A 61 -4.54 29.81 -24.80
N ILE A 62 -4.13 28.91 -23.90
CA ILE A 62 -4.68 28.81 -22.54
C ILE A 62 -3.74 29.50 -21.55
N LEU A 63 -4.25 30.48 -20.83
CA LEU A 63 -3.48 31.25 -19.85
C LEU A 63 -3.44 30.55 -18.48
N GLN A 64 -4.55 29.93 -18.07
CA GLN A 64 -4.68 29.24 -16.79
C GLN A 64 -5.67 28.09 -16.93
N MET A 65 -5.43 27.01 -16.18
CA MET A 65 -6.33 25.87 -16.10
C MET A 65 -6.69 25.60 -14.63
N GLY A 66 -7.98 25.64 -14.33
CA GLY A 66 -8.52 25.21 -13.05
C GLY A 66 -9.01 23.78 -13.12
N LYS A 67 -8.53 22.90 -12.24
CA LYS A 67 -9.04 21.51 -12.07
C LYS A 67 -9.97 21.48 -10.88
N VAL A 68 -11.25 21.19 -11.13
CA VAL A 68 -12.25 21.02 -10.08
C VAL A 68 -12.58 19.54 -9.97
N TYR A 69 -12.33 18.95 -8.81
CA TYR A 69 -12.65 17.55 -8.52
C TYR A 69 -14.04 17.49 -7.91
N VAL A 70 -14.96 16.82 -8.60
CA VAL A 70 -16.34 16.65 -8.13
C VAL A 70 -16.55 15.19 -7.78
N ALA A 71 -17.07 14.92 -6.58
CA ALA A 71 -17.47 13.59 -6.13
C ALA A 71 -19.00 13.49 -6.08
N LYS A 72 -19.54 12.40 -6.63
CA LYS A 72 -20.97 12.07 -6.55
C LYS A 72 -21.12 10.66 -5.96
N LYS A 73 -21.86 10.53 -4.86
CA LYS A 73 -22.21 9.24 -4.28
C LYS A 73 -23.42 8.67 -5.03
N ARG A 74 -23.27 7.47 -5.57
CA ARG A 74 -24.37 6.70 -6.18
C ARG A 74 -24.61 5.42 -5.40
N LYS A 75 -25.86 5.03 -5.23
CA LYS A 75 -26.21 3.70 -4.72
C LYS A 75 -25.90 2.66 -5.79
N ILE A 76 -25.36 1.52 -5.35
CA ILE A 76 -25.13 0.38 -6.22
C ILE A 76 -26.47 -0.26 -6.62
N GLY A 77 -26.57 -0.70 -7.85
CA GLY A 77 -27.78 -1.34 -8.40
C GLY A 77 -27.46 -2.65 -9.09
N VAL A 78 -28.48 -3.45 -9.33
CA VAL A 78 -28.37 -4.66 -10.15
C VAL A 78 -27.95 -4.26 -11.57
N GLY A 79 -26.97 -4.96 -12.13
CA GLY A 79 -26.39 -4.65 -13.44
C GLY A 79 -25.13 -3.78 -13.38
N ASP A 80 -24.82 -3.17 -12.24
CA ASP A 80 -23.59 -2.40 -12.09
C ASP A 80 -22.35 -3.30 -12.14
N LYS A 81 -21.32 -2.81 -12.81
CA LYS A 81 -20.06 -3.53 -12.96
C LYS A 81 -19.11 -3.20 -11.81
N LEU A 82 -18.65 -4.21 -11.12
CA LEU A 82 -17.65 -4.13 -10.07
C LEU A 82 -16.36 -4.85 -10.48
N ALA A 83 -15.24 -4.35 -10.03
CA ALA A 83 -13.94 -4.97 -10.25
C ALA A 83 -13.05 -4.78 -9.03
N GLY A 84 -12.20 -5.76 -8.79
CA GLY A 84 -11.09 -5.65 -7.82
C GLY A 84 -9.79 -5.21 -8.50
N ARG A 85 -8.69 -5.34 -7.77
CA ARG A 85 -7.34 -4.97 -8.22
C ARG A 85 -6.57 -6.09 -8.93
N HIS A 86 -7.17 -7.28 -9.08
CA HIS A 86 -6.51 -8.49 -9.56
C HIS A 86 -7.12 -9.01 -10.88
N GLY A 87 -7.69 -8.13 -11.71
CA GLY A 87 -8.34 -8.53 -12.95
C GLY A 87 -9.67 -9.27 -12.75
N ASN A 88 -10.16 -9.35 -11.52
CA ASN A 88 -11.45 -9.90 -11.17
C ASN A 88 -12.54 -8.86 -11.42
N LYS A 89 -13.44 -9.18 -12.34
CA LYS A 89 -14.58 -8.33 -12.71
C LYS A 89 -15.87 -9.11 -12.60
N GLY A 90 -16.93 -8.43 -12.22
CA GLY A 90 -18.25 -9.03 -12.10
C GLY A 90 -19.36 -7.99 -12.28
N ILE A 91 -20.56 -8.47 -12.38
CA ILE A 91 -21.76 -7.65 -12.45
C ILE A 91 -22.63 -7.98 -11.24
N VAL A 92 -23.19 -6.95 -10.61
CA VAL A 92 -24.11 -7.12 -9.47
C VAL A 92 -25.36 -7.84 -9.95
N SER A 93 -25.59 -9.03 -9.46
CA SER A 93 -26.76 -9.85 -9.81
C SER A 93 -27.93 -9.64 -8.84
N LYS A 94 -27.64 -9.40 -7.56
CA LYS A 94 -28.65 -9.22 -6.51
C LYS A 94 -28.15 -8.20 -5.50
N VAL A 95 -29.02 -7.36 -5.01
CA VAL A 95 -28.78 -6.49 -3.86
C VAL A 95 -29.69 -7.00 -2.74
N VAL A 96 -29.09 -7.34 -1.62
CA VAL A 96 -29.75 -7.95 -0.47
C VAL A 96 -29.71 -6.95 0.70
N ARG A 97 -30.69 -6.99 1.57
CA ARG A 97 -30.69 -6.21 2.81
C ARG A 97 -29.54 -6.68 3.70
N GLN A 98 -29.05 -5.80 4.53
CA GLN A 98 -27.94 -6.11 5.44
C GLN A 98 -28.31 -7.24 6.42
N GLU A 99 -29.56 -7.30 6.84
CA GLU A 99 -30.09 -8.30 7.76
C GLU A 99 -30.13 -9.70 7.15
N ASP A 100 -30.35 -9.78 5.83
CA ASP A 100 -30.45 -11.04 5.07
C ASP A 100 -29.09 -11.51 4.54
N MET A 101 -28.01 -10.76 4.78
CA MET A 101 -26.67 -11.15 4.36
C MET A 101 -26.09 -12.18 5.33
N PRO A 102 -25.27 -13.13 4.84
CA PRO A 102 -24.52 -14.01 5.71
C PRO A 102 -23.67 -13.23 6.69
N PHE A 103 -23.58 -13.70 7.92
CA PHE A 103 -22.87 -13.01 8.99
C PHE A 103 -21.88 -13.92 9.72
N LEU A 104 -20.88 -13.29 10.31
CA LEU A 104 -19.87 -13.94 11.14
C LEU A 104 -20.43 -14.25 12.52
N GLU A 105 -19.74 -15.10 13.29
CA GLU A 105 -20.06 -15.45 14.67
C GLU A 105 -20.17 -14.21 15.60
N ASP A 106 -19.47 -13.14 15.28
CA ASP A 106 -19.53 -11.84 15.98
C ASP A 106 -20.73 -10.96 15.56
N GLY A 107 -21.63 -11.47 14.73
CA GLY A 107 -22.83 -10.78 14.25
C GLY A 107 -22.57 -9.78 13.11
N ARG A 108 -21.34 -9.63 12.61
CA ARG A 108 -21.06 -8.74 11.49
C ARG A 108 -21.42 -9.38 10.16
N PRO A 109 -22.27 -8.73 9.35
CA PRO A 109 -22.60 -9.24 8.03
C PRO A 109 -21.41 -9.09 7.07
N VAL A 110 -21.33 -9.96 6.08
CA VAL A 110 -20.40 -9.81 4.96
C VAL A 110 -20.89 -8.71 4.02
N ASP A 111 -19.95 -7.96 3.45
CA ASP A 111 -20.29 -6.83 2.57
C ASP A 111 -20.58 -7.27 1.14
N LEU A 112 -19.97 -8.37 0.70
CA LEU A 112 -20.04 -8.85 -0.69
C LEU A 112 -19.85 -10.36 -0.74
N VAL A 113 -20.68 -11.03 -1.55
CA VAL A 113 -20.55 -12.45 -1.86
C VAL A 113 -20.14 -12.59 -3.32
N LEU A 114 -19.05 -13.30 -3.58
CA LEU A 114 -18.50 -13.52 -4.91
C LEU A 114 -18.61 -14.98 -5.33
N ASN A 115 -18.84 -15.19 -6.63
CA ASN A 115 -18.80 -16.52 -7.20
C ASN A 115 -17.35 -17.06 -7.21
N PRO A 116 -17.04 -18.16 -6.51
CA PRO A 116 -15.69 -18.71 -6.43
C PRO A 116 -15.16 -19.27 -7.75
N LEU A 117 -16.01 -19.64 -8.69
CA LEU A 117 -15.62 -20.21 -9.98
C LEU A 117 -14.75 -19.27 -10.83
N GLY A 118 -14.83 -17.96 -10.59
CA GLY A 118 -14.01 -16.96 -11.26
C GLY A 118 -12.54 -16.96 -10.84
N VAL A 119 -12.18 -17.64 -9.75
CA VAL A 119 -10.81 -17.62 -9.19
C VAL A 119 -9.91 -18.71 -9.78
N PRO A 120 -10.28 -20.02 -9.73
CA PRO A 120 -9.40 -21.10 -10.20
C PRO A 120 -9.09 -21.01 -11.69
N SER A 121 -10.10 -20.70 -12.50
CA SER A 121 -9.94 -20.63 -13.96
C SER A 121 -9.03 -19.49 -14.42
N ARG A 122 -8.93 -18.44 -13.65
CA ARG A 122 -8.13 -17.25 -13.98
C ARG A 122 -6.82 -17.15 -13.22
N MET A 123 -6.59 -18.01 -12.24
CA MET A 123 -5.35 -18.10 -11.45
C MET A 123 -4.93 -16.76 -10.80
N ASN A 124 -5.86 -15.85 -10.54
CA ASN A 124 -5.61 -14.58 -9.90
C ASN A 124 -5.67 -14.70 -8.36
N LEU A 125 -4.78 -15.50 -7.80
CA LEU A 125 -4.72 -15.81 -6.36
C LEU A 125 -4.42 -14.60 -5.49
N GLY A 126 -3.86 -13.55 -6.06
CA GLY A 126 -3.57 -12.29 -5.35
C GLY A 126 -4.80 -11.68 -4.66
N GLN A 127 -6.01 -11.88 -5.19
CA GLN A 127 -7.23 -11.42 -4.54
C GLN A 127 -7.52 -12.16 -3.21
N ILE A 128 -7.17 -13.44 -3.12
CA ILE A 128 -7.31 -14.22 -1.89
C ILE A 128 -6.28 -13.74 -0.87
N PHE A 129 -5.04 -13.54 -1.27
CA PHE A 129 -3.97 -13.01 -0.42
C PHE A 129 -4.32 -11.63 0.11
N GLU A 130 -4.86 -10.77 -0.74
CA GLU A 130 -5.35 -9.46 -0.34
C GLU A 130 -6.45 -9.55 0.71
N ALA A 131 -7.42 -10.43 0.54
CA ALA A 131 -8.51 -10.62 1.49
C ALA A 131 -8.01 -11.12 2.85
N ILE A 132 -7.10 -12.11 2.86
CA ILE A 132 -6.52 -12.68 4.07
C ILE A 132 -5.71 -11.62 4.84
N LEU A 133 -4.78 -10.94 4.17
CA LEU A 133 -3.97 -9.89 4.79
C LEU A 133 -4.84 -8.70 5.20
N GLY A 134 -5.87 -8.37 4.44
CA GLY A 134 -6.83 -7.34 4.79
C GLY A 134 -7.61 -7.64 6.07
N ALA A 135 -8.04 -8.90 6.26
CA ALA A 135 -8.69 -9.36 7.48
C ALA A 135 -7.74 -9.30 8.69
N ALA A 136 -6.50 -9.80 8.53
CA ALA A 136 -5.47 -9.71 9.55
C ALA A 136 -5.13 -8.25 9.90
N GLY A 137 -4.97 -7.40 8.89
CA GLY A 137 -4.65 -5.98 9.06
C GLY A 137 -5.77 -5.21 9.78
N LYS A 138 -7.02 -5.49 9.46
CA LYS A 138 -8.18 -4.89 10.13
C LYS A 138 -8.21 -5.24 11.63
N ARG A 139 -7.83 -6.47 11.98
CA ARG A 139 -7.81 -6.92 13.38
C ARG A 139 -6.62 -6.36 14.17
N LEU A 140 -5.47 -6.21 13.51
CA LEU A 140 -4.23 -5.69 14.11
C LEU A 140 -4.12 -4.15 14.01
N GLY A 141 -5.00 -3.48 13.27
CA GLY A 141 -4.92 -2.03 13.03
C GLY A 141 -3.76 -1.61 12.13
N VAL A 142 -3.23 -2.51 11.29
CA VAL A 142 -2.12 -2.25 10.36
C VAL A 142 -2.58 -2.29 8.90
N LYS A 143 -1.81 -1.67 8.02
CA LYS A 143 -2.01 -1.74 6.56
C LYS A 143 -0.83 -2.43 5.92
N PHE A 144 -1.10 -3.29 4.95
CA PHE A 144 -0.09 -3.98 4.17
C PHE A 144 0.16 -3.27 2.85
N ALA A 145 1.44 -3.15 2.48
CA ALA A 145 1.87 -2.70 1.17
C ALA A 145 2.78 -3.76 0.56
N THR A 146 2.39 -4.29 -0.58
CA THR A 146 3.12 -5.35 -1.29
C THR A 146 3.58 -4.82 -2.65
N PRO A 147 4.86 -4.40 -2.79
CA PRO A 147 5.43 -4.01 -4.07
C PRO A 147 5.37 -5.17 -5.08
N ILE A 148 5.39 -4.84 -6.39
CA ILE A 148 5.19 -5.82 -7.48
C ILE A 148 6.21 -6.96 -7.42
N PHE A 149 7.47 -6.67 -7.08
CA PHE A 149 8.55 -7.66 -7.04
C PHE A 149 8.88 -8.17 -5.64
N ASP A 150 8.15 -7.72 -4.62
CA ASP A 150 8.28 -8.15 -3.23
C ASP A 150 6.86 -8.39 -2.66
N GLY A 151 6.18 -9.34 -3.27
CA GLY A 151 4.83 -9.74 -2.90
C GLY A 151 4.80 -10.66 -1.68
N ALA A 152 3.63 -10.77 -1.05
CA ALA A 152 3.41 -11.66 0.07
C ALA A 152 3.53 -13.14 -0.35
N LYS A 153 4.19 -13.95 0.47
CA LYS A 153 4.30 -15.41 0.33
C LYS A 153 3.29 -16.10 1.23
N LEU A 154 3.10 -17.40 1.02
CA LEU A 154 2.19 -18.19 1.85
C LEU A 154 2.61 -18.23 3.33
N ASP A 155 3.92 -18.24 3.59
CA ASP A 155 4.45 -18.22 4.95
C ASP A 155 4.14 -16.90 5.66
N ASP A 156 4.23 -15.78 4.93
CA ASP A 156 3.87 -14.45 5.45
C ASP A 156 2.38 -14.39 5.82
N LEU A 157 1.51 -14.99 4.99
CA LEU A 157 0.08 -15.05 5.29
C LEU A 157 -0.18 -15.83 6.57
N ALA A 158 0.46 -17.01 6.72
CA ALA A 158 0.32 -17.82 7.92
C ALA A 158 0.78 -17.06 9.17
N GLU A 159 1.93 -16.41 9.11
CA GLU A 159 2.48 -15.62 10.21
C GLU A 159 1.54 -14.49 10.64
N TRP A 160 0.99 -13.75 9.67
CA TRP A 160 0.10 -12.62 9.97
C TRP A 160 -1.29 -13.05 10.44
N THR A 161 -1.82 -14.18 9.93
CA THR A 161 -3.08 -14.74 10.45
C THR A 161 -2.93 -15.25 11.86
N ASP A 162 -1.81 -15.92 12.19
CA ASP A 162 -1.50 -16.37 13.55
C ASP A 162 -1.35 -15.20 14.53
N LYS A 163 -0.63 -14.13 14.14
CA LYS A 163 -0.52 -12.89 14.93
C LYS A 163 -1.87 -12.22 15.18
N ALA A 164 -2.76 -12.28 14.20
CA ALA A 164 -4.10 -11.72 14.31
C ALA A 164 -5.07 -12.63 15.10
N GLY A 165 -4.67 -13.85 15.45
CA GLY A 165 -5.55 -14.84 16.08
C GLY A 165 -6.70 -15.26 15.16
N LEU A 166 -6.46 -15.29 13.85
CA LEU A 166 -7.41 -15.75 12.85
C LEU A 166 -7.17 -17.21 12.48
N PRO A 167 -8.20 -17.95 12.07
CA PRO A 167 -8.03 -19.28 11.52
C PRO A 167 -7.08 -19.26 10.32
N ARG A 168 -6.34 -20.35 10.12
CA ARG A 168 -5.43 -20.48 8.99
C ARG A 168 -6.19 -20.23 7.68
N LEU A 169 -5.64 -19.36 6.83
CA LEU A 169 -6.25 -18.92 5.57
C LEU A 169 -7.60 -18.19 5.74
N CYS A 170 -7.90 -17.69 6.95
CA CYS A 170 -9.14 -16.99 7.27
C CYS A 170 -10.43 -17.75 6.93
N SER A 171 -10.38 -19.09 6.92
CA SER A 171 -11.58 -19.90 6.78
C SER A 171 -12.39 -19.85 8.08
N THR A 172 -13.65 -19.42 7.98
CA THR A 172 -14.53 -19.28 9.14
C THR A 172 -15.95 -19.70 8.79
N HIS A 173 -16.73 -20.03 9.81
CA HIS A 173 -18.14 -20.32 9.64
C HIS A 173 -18.91 -19.02 9.43
N LEU A 174 -19.88 -19.08 8.55
CA LEU A 174 -20.85 -18.03 8.35
C LEU A 174 -22.24 -18.58 8.63
N TYR A 175 -23.07 -17.76 9.22
CA TYR A 175 -24.47 -18.04 9.47
C TYR A 175 -25.31 -17.41 8.36
N ASP A 176 -26.37 -18.08 7.97
CA ASP A 176 -27.28 -17.54 6.95
C ASP A 176 -28.14 -16.43 7.55
N GLY A 177 -28.28 -15.32 6.83
CA GLY A 177 -29.04 -14.17 7.29
C GLY A 177 -30.55 -14.41 7.35
N GLU A 178 -31.09 -15.34 6.53
CA GLU A 178 -32.52 -15.64 6.49
C GLU A 178 -32.93 -16.72 7.50
N THR A 179 -32.08 -17.70 7.75
CA THR A 179 -32.42 -18.89 8.55
C THR A 179 -31.66 -19.00 9.86
N GLY A 180 -30.57 -18.29 10.02
CA GLY A 180 -29.71 -18.31 11.20
C GLY A 180 -28.57 -19.30 11.13
#